data_6f63e21a0484e1d66e3f790a51f96ecd
#
_entry.id   6f63e21a0484e1d66e3f790a51f96ecd
#
_cell.length_a   1.000
_cell.length_b   1.000
_cell.length_c   1.000
_cell.angle_alpha   90.00
_cell.angle_beta   90.00
_cell.angle_gamma   90.00
#
_symmetry.space_group_name_H-M   'P 1'
#
loop_
_entity.id
_entity.type
_entity.pdbx_description
1 polymer ?
#
loop_
_entity_poly.entity_id
_entity_poly.type
_entity_poly.pdbx_seq_one_letter_code
_entity_poly.pdbx_strand_id
1 'polypeptide(L)'
;MKVVKICFLVLWMALIFSFSNQRDVDSSKISDGFIDRTVVKIYKVFNENITKEKENEIIEKYTYPIRKLAHYTLYFILGILAFLVVKDYSINKKLIIYSLLICFLYACSDEFHQLFIIGRSASIKDVMIDTFGSLCGISIFYIFNKKISKKSV
;
A
#
# COMPACT_ATOMS: atom_id res chain seq x y z
N MET A 1 -21.47 6.99 13.19
CA MET A 1 -20.82 6.47 11.95
C MET A 1 -19.57 7.25 11.52
N LYS A 2 -19.54 8.60 11.58
CA LYS A 2 -18.35 9.39 11.18
C LYS A 2 -17.10 9.05 12.02
N VAL A 3 -17.24 9.03 13.34
CA VAL A 3 -16.13 8.70 14.27
C VAL A 3 -15.53 7.33 13.99
N VAL A 4 -16.35 6.32 13.70
CA VAL A 4 -15.89 4.96 13.39
C VAL A 4 -15.01 4.94 12.15
N LYS A 5 -15.35 5.69 11.08
CA LYS A 5 -14.53 5.79 9.88
C LYS A 5 -13.18 6.47 10.14
N ILE A 6 -13.18 7.50 10.99
CA ILE A 6 -11.93 8.16 11.41
C ILE A 6 -11.06 7.18 12.20
N CYS A 7 -11.63 6.41 13.12
CA CYS A 7 -10.90 5.40 13.86
C CYS A 7 -10.27 4.35 12.91
N PHE A 8 -11.03 3.86 11.92
CA PHE A 8 -10.48 2.93 10.92
C PHE A 8 -9.35 3.56 10.10
N LEU A 9 -9.48 4.81 9.68
CA LEU A 9 -8.42 5.52 8.96
C LEU A 9 -7.15 5.62 9.81
N VAL A 10 -7.27 6.05 11.06
CA VAL A 10 -6.13 6.20 11.99
C VAL A 10 -5.49 4.84 12.30
N LEU A 11 -6.28 3.81 12.54
CA LEU A 11 -5.77 2.45 12.77
C LEU A 11 -5.02 1.93 11.54
N TRP A 12 -5.52 2.22 10.34
CA TRP A 12 -4.85 1.83 9.10
C TRP A 12 -3.53 2.59 8.90
N MET A 13 -3.49 3.89 9.20
CA MET A 13 -2.26 4.68 9.21
C MET A 13 -1.25 4.11 10.23
N ALA A 14 -1.70 3.76 11.43
CA ALA A 14 -0.84 3.13 12.44
C ALA A 14 -0.29 1.76 11.97
N LEU A 15 -1.08 0.99 11.23
CA LEU A 15 -0.64 -0.27 10.63
C LEU A 15 0.44 -0.03 9.57
N ILE A 16 0.25 0.92 8.65
CA ILE A 16 1.28 1.31 7.67
C ILE A 16 2.55 1.72 8.39
N PHE A 17 2.45 2.60 9.40
CA PHE A 17 3.59 3.03 10.20
C PHE A 17 4.33 1.85 10.85
N SER A 18 3.61 0.85 11.37
CA SER A 18 4.21 -0.34 11.96
C SER A 18 5.03 -1.15 10.94
N PHE A 19 4.56 -1.27 9.71
CA PHE A 19 5.32 -1.92 8.63
C PHE A 19 6.50 -1.06 8.17
N SER A 20 6.33 0.25 8.08
CA SER A 20 7.40 1.19 7.73
C SER A 20 8.50 1.26 8.78
N ASN A 21 8.16 1.02 10.05
CA ASN A 21 9.12 1.01 11.16
C ASN A 21 10.02 -0.25 11.20
N GLN A 22 9.76 -1.25 10.37
CA GLN A 22 10.61 -2.44 10.30
C GLN A 22 11.92 -2.13 9.59
N ARG A 23 13.04 -2.66 10.12
CA ARG A 23 14.34 -2.58 9.45
C ARG A 23 14.27 -3.24 8.08
N ASP A 24 15.11 -2.80 7.15
CA ASP A 24 15.11 -3.34 5.77
C ASP A 24 15.27 -4.88 5.75
N VAL A 25 16.19 -5.41 6.56
CA VAL A 25 16.43 -6.85 6.67
C VAL A 25 15.19 -7.63 7.15
N ASP A 26 14.43 -7.09 8.10
CA ASP A 26 13.25 -7.76 8.65
C ASP A 26 12.07 -7.70 7.66
N SER A 27 11.91 -6.58 6.97
CA SER A 27 10.93 -6.42 5.90
C SER A 27 11.22 -7.33 4.70
N SER A 28 12.50 -7.50 4.34
CA SER A 28 12.94 -8.41 3.28
C SER A 28 12.63 -9.86 3.65
N LYS A 29 12.91 -10.31 4.87
CA LYS A 29 12.59 -11.68 5.32
C LYS A 29 11.11 -12.03 5.18
N ILE A 30 10.21 -11.08 5.44
CA ILE A 30 8.76 -11.29 5.27
C ILE A 30 8.44 -11.50 3.78
N SER A 31 9.00 -10.65 2.93
CA SER A 31 8.83 -10.76 1.47
C SER A 31 9.43 -12.06 0.92
N ASP A 32 10.64 -12.41 1.37
CA ASP A 32 11.33 -13.63 0.97
C ASP A 32 10.53 -14.88 1.35
N GLY A 33 10.00 -14.93 2.57
CA GLY A 33 9.14 -16.03 3.02
C GLY A 33 7.84 -16.14 2.24
N PHE A 34 7.26 -15.02 1.79
CA PHE A 34 6.10 -15.02 0.91
C PHE A 34 6.44 -15.53 -0.50
N ILE A 35 7.59 -15.09 -1.05
CA ILE A 35 8.07 -15.50 -2.37
C ILE A 35 8.38 -16.98 -2.38
N ASP A 36 9.09 -17.48 -1.38
CA ASP A 36 9.42 -18.91 -1.24
C ASP A 36 8.15 -19.76 -1.24
N ARG A 37 7.17 -19.39 -0.41
CA ARG A 37 5.91 -20.14 -0.29
C ARG A 37 5.01 -20.06 -1.51
N THR A 38 5.11 -19.02 -2.32
CA THR A 38 4.17 -18.75 -3.41
C THR A 38 4.86 -18.91 -4.76
N VAL A 39 5.83 -18.05 -5.06
CA VAL A 39 6.46 -17.98 -6.39
C VAL A 39 7.36 -19.20 -6.63
N VAL A 40 8.20 -19.55 -5.66
CA VAL A 40 9.11 -20.71 -5.78
C VAL A 40 8.32 -22.01 -5.85
N LYS A 41 7.25 -22.16 -5.06
CA LYS A 41 6.37 -23.35 -5.17
C LYS A 41 5.70 -23.48 -6.53
N ILE A 42 5.18 -22.38 -7.08
CA ILE A 42 4.59 -22.39 -8.42
C ILE A 42 5.65 -22.78 -9.46
N TYR A 43 6.86 -22.23 -9.35
CA TYR A 43 7.96 -22.54 -10.25
C TYR A 43 8.35 -24.03 -10.18
N LYS A 44 8.34 -24.63 -8.97
CA LYS A 44 8.59 -26.07 -8.76
C LYS A 44 7.56 -26.99 -9.40
N VAL A 45 6.31 -26.54 -9.50
CA VAL A 45 5.25 -27.29 -10.21
C VAL A 45 5.54 -27.43 -11.70
N PHE A 46 6.16 -26.42 -12.30
CA PHE A 46 6.49 -26.42 -13.73
C PHE A 46 7.90 -26.93 -14.02
N ASN A 47 8.81 -26.96 -13.03
CA ASN A 47 10.20 -27.36 -13.16
C ASN A 47 10.64 -28.16 -11.93
N GLU A 48 10.53 -29.50 -11.99
CA GLU A 48 10.77 -30.40 -10.86
C GLU A 48 12.22 -30.34 -10.28
N ASN A 49 13.22 -29.91 -11.08
CA ASN A 49 14.64 -29.93 -10.72
C ASN A 49 15.22 -28.51 -10.54
N ILE A 50 14.60 -27.66 -9.72
CA ILE A 50 15.18 -26.36 -9.40
C ILE A 50 16.28 -26.52 -8.35
N THR A 51 17.48 -26.00 -8.66
CA THR A 51 18.57 -25.92 -7.70
C THR A 51 18.31 -24.81 -6.66
N LYS A 52 18.92 -24.96 -5.46
CA LYS A 52 18.82 -23.94 -4.41
C LYS A 52 19.35 -22.57 -4.86
N GLU A 53 20.35 -22.55 -5.72
CA GLU A 53 20.87 -21.31 -6.31
C GLU A 53 19.81 -20.58 -7.13
N LYS A 54 19.04 -21.33 -7.92
CA LYS A 54 17.94 -20.77 -8.71
C LYS A 54 16.77 -20.28 -7.86
N GLU A 55 16.48 -20.96 -6.75
CA GLU A 55 15.49 -20.51 -5.76
C GLU A 55 15.89 -19.16 -5.16
N ASN A 56 17.17 -19.03 -4.74
CA ASN A 56 17.70 -17.78 -4.19
C ASN A 56 17.67 -16.63 -5.22
N GLU A 57 18.04 -16.92 -6.48
CA GLU A 57 17.97 -15.94 -7.58
C GLU A 57 16.53 -15.41 -7.78
N ILE A 58 15.53 -16.30 -7.72
CA ILE A 58 14.12 -15.95 -7.83
C ILE A 58 13.70 -15.08 -6.65
N ILE A 59 14.07 -15.46 -5.43
CA ILE A 59 13.73 -14.70 -4.22
C ILE A 59 14.31 -13.29 -4.34
N GLU A 60 15.60 -13.15 -4.59
CA GLU A 60 16.28 -11.86 -4.70
C GLU A 60 15.66 -10.96 -5.78
N LYS A 61 15.32 -11.53 -6.93
CA LYS A 61 14.70 -10.82 -8.05
C LYS A 61 13.34 -10.25 -7.71
N TYR A 62 12.52 -10.97 -6.93
CA TYR A 62 11.12 -10.59 -6.66
C TYR A 62 10.90 -9.89 -5.32
N THR A 63 11.87 -9.90 -4.40
CA THR A 63 11.74 -9.27 -3.08
C THR A 63 11.41 -7.79 -3.18
N TYR A 64 12.16 -7.02 -3.95
CA TYR A 64 11.92 -5.59 -4.12
C TYR A 64 10.55 -5.28 -4.74
N PRO A 65 10.17 -5.84 -5.91
CA PRO A 65 8.86 -5.56 -6.50
C PRO A 65 7.68 -6.00 -5.63
N ILE A 66 7.77 -7.10 -4.92
CA ILE A 66 6.70 -7.56 -4.02
C ILE A 66 6.55 -6.61 -2.83
N ARG A 67 7.65 -6.11 -2.27
CA ARG A 67 7.62 -5.11 -1.20
C ARG A 67 6.95 -3.81 -1.68
N LYS A 68 7.25 -3.36 -2.90
CA LYS A 68 6.59 -2.18 -3.49
C LYS A 68 5.10 -2.41 -3.77
N LEU A 69 4.73 -3.59 -4.22
CA LEU A 69 3.33 -3.96 -4.43
C LEU A 69 2.55 -3.98 -3.09
N ALA A 70 3.18 -4.44 -2.01
CA ALA A 70 2.59 -4.41 -0.68
C ALA A 70 2.31 -2.96 -0.23
N HIS A 71 3.29 -2.04 -0.35
CA HIS A 71 3.11 -0.61 -0.06
C HIS A 71 2.00 0.00 -0.92
N TYR A 72 2.05 -0.21 -2.24
CA TYR A 72 0.98 0.22 -3.14
C TYR A 72 -0.41 -0.22 -2.67
N THR A 73 -0.54 -1.49 -2.24
CA THR A 73 -1.82 -2.05 -1.77
C THR A 73 -2.27 -1.41 -0.46
N LEU A 74 -1.35 -1.18 0.47
CA LEU A 74 -1.64 -0.50 1.73
C LEU A 74 -2.15 0.93 1.49
N TYR A 75 -1.50 1.66 0.60
CA TYR A 75 -1.92 3.02 0.24
C TYR A 75 -3.18 3.06 -0.63
N PHE A 76 -3.42 2.05 -1.45
CA PHE A 76 -4.71 1.89 -2.15
C PHE A 76 -5.88 1.84 -1.17
N ILE A 77 -5.76 1.03 -0.10
CA ILE A 77 -6.79 0.94 0.95
C ILE A 77 -6.87 2.25 1.74
N LEU A 78 -5.73 2.89 2.05
CA LEU A 78 -5.69 4.20 2.69
C LEU A 78 -6.49 5.23 1.90
N GLY A 79 -6.35 5.25 0.57
CA GLY A 79 -7.09 6.13 -0.33
C GLY A 79 -8.60 5.93 -0.23
N ILE A 80 -9.07 4.68 -0.17
CA ILE A 80 -10.49 4.37 0.03
C ILE A 80 -10.99 4.90 1.39
N LEU A 81 -10.24 4.64 2.46
CA LEU A 81 -10.60 5.08 3.81
C LEU A 81 -10.60 6.61 3.93
N ALA A 82 -9.60 7.28 3.37
CA ALA A 82 -9.54 8.74 3.33
C ALA A 82 -10.74 9.33 2.58
N PHE A 83 -11.10 8.76 1.43
CA PHE A 83 -12.29 9.19 0.67
C PHE A 83 -13.58 9.01 1.49
N LEU A 84 -13.75 7.88 2.18
CA LEU A 84 -14.92 7.61 3.02
C LEU A 84 -15.07 8.63 4.16
N VAL A 85 -13.94 9.06 4.75
CA VAL A 85 -13.93 10.09 5.80
C VAL A 85 -14.25 11.45 5.20
N VAL A 86 -13.53 11.88 4.17
CA VAL A 86 -13.70 13.21 3.55
C VAL A 86 -15.12 13.41 3.01
N LYS A 87 -15.74 12.37 2.45
CA LYS A 87 -17.10 12.38 1.96
C LYS A 87 -18.12 12.78 3.04
N ASP A 88 -17.89 12.44 4.31
CA ASP A 88 -18.81 12.78 5.40
C ASP A 88 -18.73 14.26 5.82
N TYR A 89 -17.68 14.98 5.38
CA TYR A 89 -17.42 16.39 5.73
C TYR A 89 -17.47 17.36 4.55
N SER A 90 -17.41 16.88 3.32
CA SER A 90 -17.39 17.71 2.13
C SER A 90 -18.42 17.25 1.09
N ILE A 91 -19.26 18.17 0.61
CA ILE A 91 -20.26 17.91 -0.44
C ILE A 91 -19.73 18.30 -1.83
N ASN A 92 -18.52 18.88 -1.90
CA ASN A 92 -17.98 19.50 -3.09
C ASN A 92 -17.20 18.52 -3.99
N LYS A 93 -17.05 18.92 -5.29
CA LYS A 93 -16.22 18.23 -6.31
C LYS A 93 -14.74 18.05 -5.91
N LYS A 94 -14.30 18.69 -4.81
CA LYS A 94 -12.93 18.61 -4.28
C LYS A 94 -12.65 17.39 -3.39
N LEU A 95 -13.62 16.46 -3.24
CA LEU A 95 -13.47 15.23 -2.44
C LEU A 95 -12.21 14.44 -2.79
N ILE A 96 -11.97 14.25 -4.09
CA ILE A 96 -10.78 13.51 -4.58
C ILE A 96 -9.51 14.24 -4.17
N ILE A 97 -9.47 15.56 -4.34
CA ILE A 97 -8.28 16.38 -4.04
C ILE A 97 -7.96 16.34 -2.54
N TYR A 98 -8.94 16.50 -1.66
CA TYR A 98 -8.70 16.47 -0.22
C TYR A 98 -8.29 15.08 0.27
N SER A 99 -8.93 14.03 -0.25
CA SER A 99 -8.55 12.66 0.08
C SER A 99 -7.12 12.34 -0.39
N LEU A 100 -6.76 12.76 -1.60
CA LEU A 100 -5.42 12.56 -2.14
C LEU A 100 -4.37 13.37 -1.37
N LEU A 101 -4.70 14.60 -0.97
CA LEU A 101 -3.80 15.44 -0.18
C LEU A 101 -3.46 14.80 1.18
N ILE A 102 -4.46 14.21 1.85
CA ILE A 102 -4.23 13.48 3.11
C ILE A 102 -3.26 12.32 2.88
N CYS A 103 -3.51 11.50 1.84
CA CYS A 103 -2.66 10.36 1.53
C CYS A 103 -1.25 10.77 1.12
N PHE A 104 -1.10 11.83 0.31
CA PHE A 104 0.19 12.37 -0.12
C PHE A 104 1.01 12.88 1.07
N LEU A 105 0.41 13.68 1.95
CA LEU A 105 1.09 14.19 3.14
C LEU A 105 1.50 13.04 4.07
N TYR A 106 0.65 12.02 4.17
CA TYR A 106 1.00 10.84 4.95
C TYR A 106 2.15 10.05 4.31
N ALA A 107 2.17 9.85 2.99
CA ALA A 107 3.27 9.21 2.27
C ALA A 107 4.59 9.99 2.46
N CYS A 108 4.56 11.32 2.39
CA CYS A 108 5.74 12.14 2.68
C CYS A 108 6.23 11.95 4.13
N SER A 109 5.32 11.89 5.09
CA SER A 109 5.69 11.68 6.50
C SER A 109 6.24 10.28 6.76
N ASP A 110 5.71 9.27 6.06
CA ASP A 110 6.19 7.90 6.14
C ASP A 110 7.62 7.77 5.60
N GLU A 111 7.88 8.31 4.41
CA GLU A 111 9.22 8.34 3.81
C GLU A 111 10.21 9.16 4.64
N PHE A 112 9.77 10.28 5.22
CA PHE A 112 10.61 11.05 6.15
C PHE A 112 10.96 10.22 7.39
N HIS A 113 10.00 9.47 7.94
CA HIS A 113 10.25 8.57 9.06
C HIS A 113 11.25 7.47 8.70
N GLN A 114 11.17 6.92 7.48
CA GLN A 114 12.09 5.87 7.02
C GLN A 114 13.57 6.30 7.00
N LEU A 115 13.88 7.59 6.93
CA LEU A 115 15.27 8.10 7.08
C LEU A 115 15.91 7.72 8.41
N PHE A 116 15.12 7.49 9.45
CA PHE A 116 15.59 7.15 10.79
C PHE A 116 15.66 5.64 11.03
N ILE A 117 15.26 4.83 10.05
CA ILE A 117 15.23 3.37 10.16
C ILE A 117 16.48 2.76 9.53
N ILE A 118 17.16 1.90 10.29
CA ILE A 118 18.42 1.27 9.86
C ILE A 118 18.19 0.45 8.56
N GLY A 119 19.00 0.75 7.56
CA GLY A 119 18.98 0.08 6.25
C GLY A 119 17.92 0.61 5.28
N ARG A 120 17.12 1.60 5.66
CA ARG A 120 16.17 2.27 4.76
C ARG A 120 16.69 3.63 4.30
N SER A 121 16.24 4.03 3.12
CA SER A 121 16.50 5.36 2.54
C SER A 121 15.18 5.94 2.07
N ALA A 122 14.94 7.22 2.31
CA ALA A 122 13.78 7.91 1.75
C ALA A 122 13.91 8.05 0.23
N SER A 123 12.83 7.81 -0.47
CA SER A 123 12.77 7.87 -1.92
C SER A 123 11.53 8.63 -2.41
N ILE A 124 11.74 9.66 -3.20
CA ILE A 124 10.64 10.37 -3.88
C ILE A 124 9.83 9.38 -4.75
N LYS A 125 10.48 8.37 -5.33
CA LYS A 125 9.79 7.33 -6.12
C LYS A 125 8.79 6.56 -5.27
N ASP A 126 9.09 6.31 -4.00
CA ASP A 126 8.20 5.59 -3.08
C ASP A 126 6.99 6.45 -2.71
N VAL A 127 7.18 7.74 -2.42
CA VAL A 127 6.07 8.71 -2.28
C VAL A 127 5.15 8.70 -3.51
N MET A 128 5.73 8.64 -4.71
CA MET A 128 4.92 8.60 -5.95
C MET A 128 4.13 7.30 -6.10
N ILE A 129 4.74 6.14 -5.81
CA ILE A 129 4.08 4.84 -5.87
C ILE A 129 2.90 4.78 -4.87
N ASP A 130 3.12 5.22 -3.64
CA ASP A 130 2.16 5.23 -2.56
C ASP A 130 1.00 6.20 -2.86
N THR A 131 1.33 7.40 -3.35
CA THR A 131 0.33 8.38 -3.79
C THR A 131 -0.49 7.86 -4.97
N PHE A 132 0.14 7.16 -5.92
CA PHE A 132 -0.55 6.55 -7.05
C PHE A 132 -1.47 5.41 -6.61
N GLY A 133 -1.04 4.58 -5.67
CA GLY A 133 -1.88 3.57 -5.03
C GLY A 133 -3.14 4.20 -4.42
N SER A 134 -2.96 5.26 -3.65
CA SER A 134 -4.06 6.03 -3.05
C SER A 134 -5.01 6.61 -4.09
N LEU A 135 -4.48 7.19 -5.17
CA LEU A 135 -5.27 7.75 -6.27
C LEU A 135 -6.14 6.67 -6.94
N CYS A 136 -5.59 5.48 -7.17
CA CYS A 136 -6.33 4.35 -7.72
C CYS A 136 -7.48 3.93 -6.79
N GLY A 137 -7.21 3.80 -5.48
CA GLY A 137 -8.23 3.47 -4.47
C GLY A 137 -9.36 4.49 -4.41
N ILE A 138 -9.03 5.78 -4.36
CA ILE A 138 -9.97 6.90 -4.38
C ILE A 138 -10.82 6.86 -5.65
N SER A 139 -10.19 6.69 -6.82
CA SER A 139 -10.86 6.74 -8.12
C SER A 139 -11.84 5.59 -8.31
N ILE A 140 -11.44 4.36 -7.98
CA ILE A 140 -12.30 3.18 -8.07
C ILE A 140 -13.50 3.34 -7.14
N PHE A 141 -13.28 3.77 -5.91
CA PHE A 141 -14.36 3.93 -4.95
C PHE A 141 -15.30 5.10 -5.32
N TYR A 142 -14.78 6.19 -5.86
CA TYR A 142 -15.57 7.30 -6.37
C TYR A 142 -16.51 6.85 -7.52
N ILE A 143 -15.99 6.09 -8.49
CA ILE A 143 -16.78 5.55 -9.61
C ILE A 143 -17.90 4.63 -9.11
N PHE A 144 -17.55 3.74 -8.18
CA PHE A 144 -18.51 2.80 -7.57
C PHE A 144 -19.64 3.55 -6.84
N ASN A 145 -19.30 4.54 -6.05
CA ASN A 145 -20.23 5.37 -5.30
C ASN A 145 -21.20 6.16 -6.22
N LYS A 146 -20.67 6.69 -7.32
CA LYS A 146 -21.47 7.42 -8.32
C LYS A 146 -22.49 6.50 -9.02
N LYS A 147 -22.12 5.24 -9.28
CA LYS A 147 -23.02 4.25 -9.87
C LYS A 147 -24.19 3.88 -8.94
N ILE A 148 -23.91 3.72 -7.65
CA ILE A 148 -24.95 3.40 -6.65
C ILE A 148 -25.93 4.56 -6.51
N SER A 149 -25.42 5.80 -6.39
CA SER A 149 -26.27 6.99 -6.27
C SER A 149 -27.19 7.20 -7.47
N LYS A 150 -26.79 6.79 -8.68
CA LYS A 150 -27.65 6.86 -9.88
C LYS A 150 -28.73 5.78 -9.95
N LYS A 151 -28.57 4.67 -9.21
CA LYS A 151 -29.55 3.57 -9.18
C LYS A 151 -30.65 3.78 -8.15
N SER A 152 -30.47 4.72 -7.22
CA SER A 152 -31.40 5.02 -6.11
C SER A 152 -32.34 6.18 -6.44
N VAL A 153 -32.30 6.73 -7.64
CA VAL A 153 -33.19 7.73 -8.21
C VAL A 153 -33.95 7.13 -9.38
#